data_4b70c33e54ea016c8a774b396252e012
#
_entry.id   4b70c33e54ea016c8a774b396252e012
#
_cell.length_a   1.000
_cell.length_b   1.000
_cell.length_c   1.000
_cell.angle_alpha   90.00
_cell.angle_beta   90.00
_cell.angle_gamma   90.00
#
_symmetry.space_group_name_H-M   'P 1'
#
loop_
_entity.id
_entity.type
_entity.pdbx_description
1 polymer ?
#
loop_
_entity_poly.entity_id
_entity_poly.type
_entity_poly.pdbx_seq_one_letter_code
_entity_poly.pdbx_strand_id
1 'polypeptide(L)'
;MISESVVDLSRFQFAMTAMYHFIFVPLTLGLAFILAIMETTYVISGKEIYKDMTKFWGKLFGINFALGVTTGLTMEFQFGTNWAYYSHYVGDIFGAPLAIEGLMAFFLESTFIGLFFFGWDRLSKVQHLAVTWLVALGSNMSALWILVANGWMQNPVGSAFNYETMRMEMVDFGALIFNPVAQVKFVHTVSAGYVTGAIFVLAISSYYLLKKRDLPFARRSFAIAAIFGLASTLSVILLGDESGYEIGDVQKTKLAAIEAEWDTHPAPAPFTLFGIPNKETMSTDYAIKIPYVMGIIATRSTDKEVTGIKDLIVQHEARIRNGMVAYSQLEQLRAGDTSPELKAAFAESQKDLGYGLLLKKYTDKVVDASDDQIKAAAKDTIPHVPSLFWAFRAMVASGFLMLLLFVLATFAVGKRNAENKPWLLKFALFALPLPWIAAQTGWYVAEVGRQPWTIGEVLPTHLSTSSLSTGDVWGSILALAAFYTVLLIIEMYLMIKFSRLGPSSLHTGKYHFEKLEAAKKANEEAQA
;
A
#
# COMPACT_ATOMS: atom_id res chain seq x y z
N MET A 1 -0.19 -13.11 -30.27
CA MET A 1 -0.53 -12.18 -29.15
C MET A 1 -1.20 -12.94 -28.01
N ILE A 2 -0.94 -12.57 -26.74
CA ILE A 2 -1.66 -13.13 -25.59
C ILE A 2 -3.10 -12.60 -25.65
N SER A 3 -4.06 -13.48 -25.34
CA SER A 3 -5.49 -13.10 -25.34
C SER A 3 -5.76 -11.98 -24.33
N GLU A 4 -6.51 -10.95 -24.71
CA GLU A 4 -6.91 -9.85 -23.82
C GLU A 4 -7.62 -10.37 -22.56
N SER A 5 -8.41 -11.44 -22.69
CA SER A 5 -9.05 -12.09 -21.53
C SER A 5 -8.05 -12.67 -20.53
N VAL A 6 -6.92 -13.21 -20.96
CA VAL A 6 -5.86 -13.70 -20.06
C VAL A 6 -5.20 -12.55 -19.32
N VAL A 7 -4.96 -11.43 -20.02
CA VAL A 7 -4.39 -10.21 -19.40
C VAL A 7 -5.34 -9.68 -18.33
N ASP A 8 -6.62 -9.53 -18.63
CA ASP A 8 -7.61 -8.99 -17.68
C ASP A 8 -7.83 -9.90 -16.48
N LEU A 9 -7.88 -11.22 -16.69
CA LEU A 9 -7.98 -12.18 -15.60
C LEU A 9 -6.73 -12.19 -14.72
N SER A 10 -5.53 -12.10 -15.30
CA SER A 10 -4.27 -12.01 -14.53
C SER A 10 -4.19 -10.72 -13.72
N ARG A 11 -4.66 -9.59 -14.28
CA ARG A 11 -4.81 -8.31 -13.55
C ARG A 11 -5.79 -8.45 -12.40
N PHE A 12 -6.96 -9.03 -12.64
CA PHE A 12 -7.97 -9.27 -11.61
C PHE A 12 -7.44 -10.16 -10.50
N GLN A 13 -6.77 -11.27 -10.83
CA GLN A 13 -6.16 -12.18 -9.86
C GLN A 13 -5.14 -11.46 -8.99
N PHE A 14 -4.23 -10.69 -9.58
CA PHE A 14 -3.22 -9.95 -8.83
C PHE A 14 -3.85 -8.88 -7.94
N ALA A 15 -4.82 -8.12 -8.45
CA ALA A 15 -5.54 -7.12 -7.68
C ALA A 15 -6.27 -7.75 -6.48
N MET A 16 -6.98 -8.87 -6.70
CA MET A 16 -7.68 -9.60 -5.65
C MET A 16 -6.72 -10.06 -4.54
N THR A 17 -5.59 -10.66 -4.90
CA THR A 17 -4.61 -11.16 -3.93
C THR A 17 -3.88 -10.03 -3.22
N ALA A 18 -3.53 -8.95 -3.91
CA ALA A 18 -2.89 -7.78 -3.34
C ALA A 18 -3.79 -7.05 -2.34
N MET A 19 -5.05 -6.81 -2.71
CA MET A 19 -6.02 -6.18 -1.81
C MET A 19 -6.31 -7.05 -0.59
N TYR A 20 -6.37 -8.37 -0.78
CA TYR A 20 -6.55 -9.30 0.33
C TYR A 20 -5.33 -9.32 1.27
N HIS A 21 -4.12 -9.43 0.74
CA HIS A 21 -2.89 -9.35 1.52
C HIS A 21 -2.81 -8.03 2.32
N PHE A 22 -3.25 -6.94 1.72
CA PHE A 22 -3.24 -5.63 2.36
C PHE A 22 -4.34 -5.41 3.41
N ILE A 23 -5.13 -6.43 3.74
CA ILE A 23 -5.94 -6.46 4.97
C ILE A 23 -5.02 -6.66 6.20
N PHE A 24 -3.95 -7.45 6.06
CA PHE A 24 -3.08 -7.87 7.17
C PHE A 24 -1.87 -6.95 7.36
N VAL A 25 -1.26 -6.48 6.28
CA VAL A 25 -0.03 -5.70 6.31
C VAL A 25 -0.13 -4.43 7.16
N PRO A 26 -1.14 -3.54 6.99
CA PRO A 26 -1.21 -2.31 7.77
C PRO A 26 -1.38 -2.59 9.26
N LEU A 27 -2.15 -3.62 9.62
CA LEU A 27 -2.36 -3.98 11.02
C LEU A 27 -1.08 -4.56 11.64
N THR A 28 -0.31 -5.37 10.91
CA THR A 28 1.00 -5.87 11.33
C THR A 28 1.96 -4.72 11.64
N LEU A 29 2.13 -3.78 10.71
CA LEU A 29 3.02 -2.63 10.87
C LEU A 29 2.64 -1.80 12.11
N GLY A 30 1.35 -1.48 12.26
CA GLY A 30 0.88 -0.64 13.37
C GLY A 30 0.94 -1.34 14.73
N LEU A 31 0.51 -2.59 14.81
CA LEU A 31 0.56 -3.33 16.07
C LEU A 31 1.98 -3.59 16.54
N ALA A 32 2.91 -3.91 15.65
CA ALA A 32 4.31 -4.16 16.02
C ALA A 32 4.93 -2.96 16.76
N PHE A 33 4.71 -1.73 16.28
CA PHE A 33 5.18 -0.52 16.95
C PHE A 33 4.44 -0.23 18.25
N ILE A 34 3.13 -0.42 18.29
CA ILE A 34 2.34 -0.26 19.52
C ILE A 34 2.82 -1.24 20.61
N LEU A 35 3.13 -2.48 20.24
CA LEU A 35 3.70 -3.48 21.15
C LEU A 35 5.06 -3.03 21.68
N ALA A 36 5.94 -2.53 20.82
CA ALA A 36 7.24 -2.03 21.23
C ALA A 36 7.12 -0.83 22.18
N ILE A 37 6.16 0.09 21.95
CA ILE A 37 5.87 1.21 22.86
C ILE A 37 5.33 0.71 24.22
N MET A 38 4.39 -0.25 24.21
CA MET A 38 3.83 -0.82 25.44
C MET A 38 4.91 -1.52 26.26
N GLU A 39 5.76 -2.31 25.62
CA GLU A 39 6.83 -3.01 26.31
C GLU A 39 7.94 -2.07 26.78
N THR A 40 8.27 -1.04 26.02
CA THR A 40 9.18 0.03 26.47
C THR A 40 8.63 0.68 27.76
N THR A 41 7.33 0.95 27.79
CA THR A 41 6.67 1.48 28.98
C THR A 41 6.72 0.51 30.16
N TYR A 42 6.61 -0.80 29.90
CA TYR A 42 6.81 -1.84 30.92
C TYR A 42 8.22 -1.80 31.51
N VAL A 43 9.24 -1.80 30.65
CA VAL A 43 10.64 -1.84 31.09
C VAL A 43 11.01 -0.60 31.93
N ILE A 44 10.56 0.59 31.49
CA ILE A 44 10.84 1.86 32.15
C ILE A 44 10.05 1.99 33.47
N SER A 45 8.75 1.66 33.46
CA SER A 45 7.88 1.88 34.64
C SER A 45 7.87 0.74 35.65
N GLY A 46 8.29 -0.47 35.24
CA GLY A 46 8.20 -1.69 36.04
C GLY A 46 6.78 -2.21 36.28
N LYS A 47 5.75 -1.58 35.69
CA LYS A 47 4.34 -1.94 35.95
C LYS A 47 3.91 -3.12 35.09
N GLU A 48 3.58 -4.25 35.73
CA GLU A 48 3.21 -5.52 35.07
C GLU A 48 2.02 -5.40 34.10
N ILE A 49 1.12 -4.43 34.31
CA ILE A 49 -0.02 -4.21 33.41
C ILE A 49 0.42 -3.94 31.96
N TYR A 50 1.55 -3.27 31.73
CA TYR A 50 2.06 -3.03 30.37
C TYR A 50 2.63 -4.31 29.75
N LYS A 51 3.17 -5.22 30.55
CA LYS A 51 3.55 -6.57 30.11
C LYS A 51 2.31 -7.36 29.68
N ASP A 52 1.24 -7.32 30.48
CA ASP A 52 -0.03 -7.97 30.14
C ASP A 52 -0.64 -7.37 28.84
N MET A 53 -0.54 -6.04 28.68
CA MET A 53 -0.95 -5.38 27.43
C MET A 53 -0.14 -5.89 26.24
N THR A 54 1.18 -5.95 26.35
CA THR A 54 2.05 -6.47 25.28
C THR A 54 1.70 -7.90 24.93
N LYS A 55 1.46 -8.77 25.92
CA LYS A 55 1.06 -10.17 25.67
C LYS A 55 -0.30 -10.29 25.00
N PHE A 56 -1.29 -9.52 25.45
CA PHE A 56 -2.64 -9.57 24.86
C PHE A 56 -2.67 -9.07 23.41
N TRP A 57 -2.16 -7.86 23.18
CA TRP A 57 -2.10 -7.28 21.84
C TRP A 57 -1.14 -8.07 20.94
N GLY A 58 -0.06 -8.62 21.51
CA GLY A 58 0.86 -9.53 20.82
C GLY A 58 0.19 -10.80 20.32
N LYS A 59 -0.80 -11.34 21.03
CA LYS A 59 -1.58 -12.49 20.57
C LYS A 59 -2.38 -12.14 19.31
N LEU A 60 -3.06 -10.99 19.30
CA LEU A 60 -3.81 -10.53 18.12
C LEU A 60 -2.86 -10.21 16.95
N PHE A 61 -1.71 -9.58 17.25
CA PHE A 61 -0.64 -9.38 16.28
C PHE A 61 -0.19 -10.70 15.65
N GLY A 62 0.07 -11.75 16.43
CA GLY A 62 0.54 -13.03 15.92
C GLY A 62 -0.46 -13.75 15.01
N ILE A 63 -1.76 -13.64 15.30
CA ILE A 63 -2.82 -14.17 14.44
C ILE A 63 -2.77 -13.48 13.08
N ASN A 64 -2.77 -12.14 13.07
CA ASN A 64 -2.72 -11.32 11.86
C ASN A 64 -1.41 -11.52 11.08
N PHE A 65 -0.27 -11.56 11.78
CA PHE A 65 1.06 -11.75 11.20
C PHE A 65 1.17 -13.06 10.40
N ALA A 66 0.68 -14.16 10.96
CA ALA A 66 0.73 -15.47 10.29
C ALA A 66 0.01 -15.46 8.93
N LEU A 67 -1.12 -14.76 8.84
CA LEU A 67 -1.85 -14.63 7.59
C LEU A 67 -1.19 -13.63 6.64
N GLY A 68 -0.64 -12.56 7.17
CA GLY A 68 0.16 -11.60 6.40
C GLY A 68 1.30 -12.28 5.65
N VAL A 69 2.09 -13.10 6.34
CA VAL A 69 3.19 -13.87 5.72
C VAL A 69 2.68 -14.85 4.68
N THR A 70 1.65 -15.64 5.01
CA THR A 70 1.09 -16.65 4.09
C THR A 70 0.60 -16.01 2.78
N THR A 71 -0.09 -14.89 2.89
CA THR A 71 -0.65 -14.20 1.72
C THR A 71 0.41 -13.44 0.92
N GLY A 72 1.47 -12.94 1.56
CA GLY A 72 2.64 -12.34 0.92
C GLY A 72 3.36 -13.34 0.02
N LEU A 73 3.67 -14.52 0.54
CA LEU A 73 4.31 -15.58 -0.25
C LEU A 73 3.51 -15.98 -1.48
N THR A 74 2.17 -16.07 -1.37
CA THR A 74 1.33 -16.40 -2.53
C THR A 74 1.33 -15.30 -3.59
N MET A 75 1.52 -14.03 -3.20
CA MET A 75 1.68 -12.93 -4.17
C MET A 75 3.00 -13.01 -4.91
N GLU A 76 4.10 -13.32 -4.22
CA GLU A 76 5.42 -13.46 -4.86
C GLU A 76 5.43 -14.57 -5.91
N PHE A 77 4.77 -15.68 -5.67
CA PHE A 77 4.66 -16.75 -6.65
C PHE A 77 3.97 -16.30 -7.95
N GLN A 78 3.09 -15.31 -7.93
CA GLN A 78 2.42 -14.81 -9.13
C GLN A 78 3.38 -14.13 -10.11
N PHE A 79 4.53 -13.62 -9.64
CA PHE A 79 5.55 -13.06 -10.54
C PHE A 79 6.17 -14.13 -11.44
N GLY A 80 6.25 -15.38 -10.98
CA GLY A 80 6.69 -16.51 -11.80
C GLY A 80 5.57 -17.18 -12.60
N THR A 81 4.35 -17.22 -12.08
CA THR A 81 3.22 -17.92 -12.71
C THR A 81 2.46 -17.05 -13.70
N ASN A 82 1.97 -15.90 -13.28
CA ASN A 82 1.08 -15.05 -14.09
C ASN A 82 1.81 -13.92 -14.82
N TRP A 83 2.99 -13.51 -14.36
CA TRP A 83 3.72 -12.34 -14.80
C TRP A 83 5.16 -12.66 -15.24
N ALA A 84 5.36 -13.83 -15.89
CA ALA A 84 6.68 -14.31 -16.25
C ALA A 84 7.43 -13.39 -17.22
N TYR A 85 6.74 -12.75 -18.17
CA TYR A 85 7.39 -11.81 -19.09
C TYR A 85 7.86 -10.54 -18.36
N TYR A 86 7.07 -10.04 -17.42
CA TYR A 86 7.51 -8.97 -16.54
C TYR A 86 8.78 -9.38 -15.77
N SER A 87 8.74 -10.52 -15.10
CA SER A 87 9.88 -11.02 -14.31
C SER A 87 11.13 -11.25 -15.15
N HIS A 88 10.96 -11.71 -16.40
CA HIS A 88 12.08 -11.84 -17.34
C HIS A 88 12.63 -10.48 -17.77
N TYR A 89 11.76 -9.51 -18.02
CA TYR A 89 12.14 -8.19 -18.55
C TYR A 89 12.91 -7.33 -17.53
N VAL A 90 12.65 -7.51 -16.22
CA VAL A 90 13.22 -6.67 -15.15
C VAL A 90 13.88 -7.46 -14.01
N GLY A 91 14.24 -8.72 -14.26
CA GLY A 91 14.61 -9.69 -13.22
C GLY A 91 15.71 -9.24 -12.26
N ASP A 92 16.72 -8.55 -12.72
CA ASP A 92 17.82 -8.03 -11.89
C ASP A 92 17.44 -6.76 -11.11
N ILE A 93 16.55 -5.93 -11.62
CA ILE A 93 16.11 -4.69 -10.96
C ILE A 93 15.07 -4.98 -9.89
N PHE A 94 14.03 -5.72 -10.25
CA PHE A 94 12.91 -6.05 -9.35
C PHE A 94 13.31 -7.15 -8.36
N GLY A 95 14.11 -8.12 -8.78
CA GLY A 95 14.54 -9.24 -7.96
C GLY A 95 15.52 -8.87 -6.85
N ALA A 96 16.35 -7.84 -7.02
CA ALA A 96 17.30 -7.42 -6.00
C ALA A 96 16.61 -6.93 -4.69
N PRO A 97 15.63 -6.00 -4.71
CA PRO A 97 14.86 -5.64 -3.52
C PRO A 97 14.14 -6.82 -2.88
N LEU A 98 13.51 -7.70 -3.67
CA LEU A 98 12.80 -8.88 -3.15
C LEU A 98 13.74 -9.87 -2.49
N ALA A 99 14.93 -10.11 -3.08
CA ALA A 99 15.94 -10.98 -2.49
C ALA A 99 16.46 -10.44 -1.16
N ILE A 100 16.69 -9.12 -1.07
CA ILE A 100 17.14 -8.48 0.19
C ILE A 100 16.01 -8.52 1.21
N GLU A 101 14.76 -8.30 0.82
CA GLU A 101 13.59 -8.44 1.68
C GLU A 101 13.55 -9.84 2.29
N GLY A 102 13.58 -10.89 1.47
CA GLY A 102 13.54 -12.27 1.93
C GLY A 102 14.71 -12.64 2.83
N LEU A 103 15.94 -12.28 2.45
CA LEU A 103 17.16 -12.64 3.19
C LEU A 103 17.34 -11.83 4.48
N MET A 104 16.94 -10.58 4.51
CA MET A 104 17.18 -9.69 5.65
C MET A 104 15.92 -9.50 6.50
N ALA A 105 14.84 -9.01 5.91
CA ALA A 105 13.64 -8.64 6.65
C ALA A 105 12.86 -9.88 7.11
N PHE A 106 12.54 -10.79 6.21
CA PHE A 106 11.76 -12.00 6.54
C PHE A 106 12.49 -12.93 7.52
N PHE A 107 13.80 -13.16 7.35
CA PHE A 107 14.56 -13.95 8.32
C PHE A 107 14.67 -13.25 9.67
N LEU A 108 14.81 -11.95 9.71
CA LEU A 108 14.80 -11.18 10.95
C LEU A 108 13.45 -11.30 11.66
N GLU A 109 12.36 -11.11 10.95
CA GLU A 109 11.01 -11.28 11.51
C GLU A 109 10.77 -12.70 12.01
N SER A 110 11.00 -13.72 11.19
CA SER A 110 10.72 -15.12 11.55
C SER A 110 11.56 -15.60 12.73
N THR A 111 12.80 -15.12 12.87
CA THR A 111 13.66 -15.43 14.01
C THR A 111 13.16 -14.78 15.29
N PHE A 112 12.88 -13.46 15.24
CA PHE A 112 12.53 -12.73 16.45
C PHE A 112 11.08 -12.89 16.87
N ILE A 113 10.14 -13.23 15.98
CA ILE A 113 8.76 -13.51 16.34
C ILE A 113 8.66 -14.74 17.29
N GLY A 114 9.46 -15.76 17.07
CA GLY A 114 9.57 -16.92 17.96
C GLY A 114 10.07 -16.50 19.35
N LEU A 115 11.10 -15.66 19.43
CA LEU A 115 11.61 -15.13 20.69
C LEU A 115 10.61 -14.18 21.37
N PHE A 116 9.85 -13.39 20.62
CA PHE A 116 8.79 -12.54 21.15
C PHE A 116 7.72 -13.36 21.90
N PHE A 117 7.25 -14.47 21.33
CA PHE A 117 6.22 -15.28 21.98
C PHE A 117 6.75 -16.17 23.09
N PHE A 118 7.93 -16.76 22.94
CA PHE A 118 8.48 -17.79 23.83
C PHE A 118 9.65 -17.33 24.68
N GLY A 119 10.07 -16.06 24.56
CA GLY A 119 11.21 -15.50 25.27
C GLY A 119 10.95 -14.93 26.64
N TRP A 120 9.67 -14.73 27.04
CA TRP A 120 9.28 -14.04 28.27
C TRP A 120 9.91 -14.58 29.56
N ASP A 121 10.13 -15.88 29.65
CA ASP A 121 10.69 -16.56 30.81
C ASP A 121 12.19 -16.90 30.64
N ARG A 122 12.77 -16.60 29.45
CA ARG A 122 14.16 -16.93 29.09
C ARG A 122 15.06 -15.71 28.95
N LEU A 123 14.49 -14.59 28.59
CA LEU A 123 15.21 -13.33 28.35
C LEU A 123 15.02 -12.36 29.50
N SER A 124 16.02 -11.52 29.73
CA SER A 124 15.84 -10.35 30.60
C SER A 124 14.83 -9.37 29.99
N LYS A 125 14.26 -8.47 30.79
CA LYS A 125 13.28 -7.46 30.32
C LYS A 125 13.83 -6.63 29.16
N VAL A 126 15.11 -6.23 29.22
CA VAL A 126 15.75 -5.42 28.19
C VAL A 126 16.02 -6.23 26.91
N GLN A 127 16.45 -7.50 27.06
CA GLN A 127 16.64 -8.38 25.89
C GLN A 127 15.31 -8.66 25.18
N HIS A 128 14.22 -8.91 25.92
CA HIS A 128 12.90 -9.12 25.32
C HIS A 128 12.40 -7.87 24.62
N LEU A 129 12.59 -6.70 25.23
CA LEU A 129 12.28 -5.41 24.60
C LEU A 129 13.06 -5.22 23.28
N ALA A 130 14.35 -5.58 23.25
CA ALA A 130 15.14 -5.52 22.03
C ALA A 130 14.57 -6.44 20.93
N VAL A 131 14.12 -7.66 21.31
CA VAL A 131 13.43 -8.59 20.41
C VAL A 131 12.16 -7.94 19.83
N THR A 132 11.33 -7.31 20.65
CA THR A 132 10.09 -6.67 20.21
C THR A 132 10.37 -5.51 19.24
N TRP A 133 11.40 -4.70 19.51
CA TRP A 133 11.82 -3.67 18.56
C TRP A 133 12.38 -4.24 17.26
N LEU A 134 13.10 -5.35 17.31
CA LEU A 134 13.61 -6.02 16.10
C LEU A 134 12.48 -6.60 15.25
N VAL A 135 11.41 -7.13 15.86
CA VAL A 135 10.20 -7.54 15.12
C VAL A 135 9.55 -6.33 14.45
N ALA A 136 9.38 -5.22 15.17
CA ALA A 136 8.78 -4.01 14.62
C ALA A 136 9.63 -3.40 13.48
N LEU A 137 10.95 -3.39 13.62
CA LEU A 137 11.87 -2.91 12.58
C LEU A 137 11.90 -3.87 11.39
N GLY A 138 11.87 -5.18 11.61
CA GLY A 138 11.82 -6.19 10.54
C GLY A 138 10.63 -6.00 9.63
N SER A 139 9.42 -5.84 10.20
CA SER A 139 8.20 -5.58 9.45
C SER A 139 8.30 -4.30 8.60
N ASN A 140 8.92 -3.25 9.14
CA ASN A 140 9.13 -2.01 8.39
C ASN A 140 10.20 -2.15 7.30
N MET A 141 11.25 -2.94 7.55
CA MET A 141 12.28 -3.23 6.54
C MET A 141 11.71 -4.06 5.37
N SER A 142 10.82 -5.02 5.67
CA SER A 142 10.07 -5.75 4.63
C SER A 142 9.26 -4.78 3.77
N ALA A 143 8.47 -3.91 4.40
CA ALA A 143 7.71 -2.88 3.68
C ALA A 143 8.61 -1.95 2.85
N LEU A 144 9.80 -1.59 3.34
CA LEU A 144 10.75 -0.74 2.60
C LEU A 144 11.15 -1.39 1.27
N TRP A 145 11.61 -2.63 1.29
CA TRP A 145 12.12 -3.29 0.08
C TRP A 145 11.03 -3.54 -0.95
N ILE A 146 9.85 -3.96 -0.51
CA ILE A 146 8.69 -4.11 -1.41
C ILE A 146 8.28 -2.77 -2.03
N LEU A 147 8.32 -1.68 -1.25
CA LEU A 147 7.96 -0.35 -1.75
C LEU A 147 9.05 0.31 -2.58
N VAL A 148 10.32 -0.05 -2.40
CA VAL A 148 11.40 0.30 -3.35
C VAL A 148 11.13 -0.34 -4.71
N ALA A 149 10.81 -1.63 -4.75
CA ALA A 149 10.45 -2.33 -5.98
C ALA A 149 9.20 -1.72 -6.65
N ASN A 150 8.13 -1.49 -5.88
CA ASN A 150 6.90 -0.88 -6.40
C ASN A 150 7.09 0.59 -6.83
N GLY A 151 7.91 1.35 -6.10
CA GLY A 151 8.26 2.73 -6.44
C GLY A 151 9.02 2.82 -7.75
N TRP A 152 9.92 1.87 -8.02
CA TRP A 152 10.59 1.77 -9.30
C TRP A 152 9.61 1.48 -10.46
N MET A 153 8.60 0.63 -10.26
CA MET A 153 7.56 0.42 -11.27
C MET A 153 6.76 1.70 -11.59
N GLN A 154 6.68 2.63 -10.64
CA GLN A 154 6.01 3.93 -10.81
C GLN A 154 6.92 4.98 -11.45
N ASN A 155 8.22 4.94 -11.14
CA ASN A 155 9.26 5.85 -11.62
C ASN A 155 10.56 5.06 -11.87
N PRO A 156 10.80 4.53 -13.09
CA PRO A 156 11.87 3.59 -13.39
C PRO A 156 13.25 4.26 -13.54
N VAL A 157 13.78 4.79 -12.44
CA VAL A 157 15.12 5.39 -12.36
C VAL A 157 16.19 4.35 -12.06
N GLY A 158 17.46 4.65 -12.35
CA GLY A 158 18.59 3.76 -12.07
C GLY A 158 18.64 2.51 -12.94
N SER A 159 17.94 2.50 -14.07
CA SER A 159 17.88 1.39 -15.02
C SER A 159 17.98 1.87 -16.46
N ALA A 160 18.46 1.02 -17.35
CA ALA A 160 18.56 1.28 -18.78
C ALA A 160 18.12 0.08 -19.59
N PHE A 161 17.51 0.33 -20.75
CA PHE A 161 17.14 -0.73 -21.67
C PHE A 161 18.36 -1.20 -22.47
N ASN A 162 18.61 -2.50 -22.48
CA ASN A 162 19.65 -3.12 -23.28
C ASN A 162 19.02 -3.84 -24.49
N TYR A 163 19.30 -3.35 -25.70
CA TYR A 163 18.77 -3.90 -26.95
C TYR A 163 19.34 -5.28 -27.31
N GLU A 164 20.52 -5.67 -26.76
CA GLU A 164 21.13 -6.98 -27.01
C GLU A 164 20.43 -8.08 -26.19
N THR A 165 20.13 -7.79 -24.91
CA THR A 165 19.45 -8.72 -24.00
C THR A 165 17.93 -8.59 -24.05
N MET A 166 17.41 -7.51 -24.64
CA MET A 166 15.98 -7.15 -24.67
C MET A 166 15.37 -7.00 -23.27
N ARG A 167 16.16 -6.50 -22.33
CA ARG A 167 15.77 -6.32 -20.93
C ARG A 167 16.08 -4.91 -20.43
N MET A 168 15.37 -4.53 -19.39
CA MET A 168 15.83 -3.45 -18.52
C MET A 168 16.91 -4.00 -17.59
N GLU A 169 18.01 -3.28 -17.48
CA GLU A 169 19.16 -3.66 -16.65
C GLU A 169 19.42 -2.58 -15.61
N MET A 170 19.85 -3.01 -14.42
CA MET A 170 20.19 -2.09 -13.34
C MET A 170 21.54 -1.45 -13.60
N VAL A 171 21.57 -0.11 -13.61
CA VAL A 171 22.78 0.69 -13.81
C VAL A 171 23.19 1.47 -12.55
N ASP A 172 22.23 1.78 -11.68
CA ASP A 172 22.49 2.51 -10.44
C ASP A 172 21.53 2.04 -9.32
N PHE A 173 22.04 1.19 -8.43
CA PHE A 173 21.29 0.69 -7.28
C PHE A 173 20.98 1.79 -6.25
N GLY A 174 21.84 2.80 -6.14
CA GLY A 174 21.61 3.94 -5.27
C GLY A 174 20.39 4.74 -5.72
N ALA A 175 20.28 5.04 -7.03
CA ALA A 175 19.14 5.72 -7.60
C ALA A 175 17.83 4.91 -7.41
N LEU A 176 17.91 3.56 -7.46
CA LEU A 176 16.76 2.70 -7.18
C LEU A 176 16.27 2.86 -5.72
N ILE A 177 17.16 2.77 -4.74
CA ILE A 177 16.82 2.87 -3.31
C ILE A 177 16.33 4.27 -2.96
N PHE A 178 17.04 5.31 -3.41
CA PHE A 178 16.72 6.70 -3.11
C PHE A 178 15.75 7.33 -4.11
N ASN A 179 15.01 6.50 -4.85
CA ASN A 179 13.92 6.96 -5.71
C ASN A 179 12.90 7.77 -4.89
N PRO A 180 12.66 9.06 -5.22
CA PRO A 180 11.77 9.93 -4.44
C PRO A 180 10.38 9.33 -4.27
N VAL A 181 9.81 8.76 -5.33
CA VAL A 181 8.50 8.10 -5.30
C VAL A 181 8.49 6.92 -4.33
N ALA A 182 9.55 6.10 -4.29
CA ALA A 182 9.67 4.96 -3.38
C ALA A 182 9.76 5.43 -1.92
N GLN A 183 10.56 6.45 -1.64
CA GLN A 183 10.79 6.97 -0.28
C GLN A 183 9.52 7.57 0.31
N VAL A 184 8.85 8.45 -0.42
CA VAL A 184 7.59 9.07 0.04
C VAL A 184 6.51 8.00 0.22
N LYS A 185 6.40 7.07 -0.72
CA LYS A 185 5.44 5.96 -0.66
C LYS A 185 5.68 5.05 0.55
N PHE A 186 6.94 4.76 0.85
CA PHE A 186 7.31 3.96 2.02
C PHE A 186 6.83 4.62 3.32
N VAL A 187 7.21 5.86 3.56
CA VAL A 187 6.87 6.54 4.83
C VAL A 187 5.36 6.78 4.93
N HIS A 188 4.69 7.12 3.82
CA HIS A 188 3.23 7.25 3.77
C HIS A 188 2.51 5.93 4.10
N THR A 189 2.90 4.83 3.46
CA THR A 189 2.29 3.51 3.65
C THR A 189 2.50 2.98 5.06
N VAL A 190 3.71 3.13 5.62
CA VAL A 190 4.02 2.72 6.99
C VAL A 190 3.23 3.55 8.00
N SER A 191 3.13 4.88 7.80
CA SER A 191 2.30 5.76 8.64
C SER A 191 0.83 5.36 8.59
N ALA A 192 0.31 4.97 7.42
CA ALA A 192 -1.06 4.44 7.27
C ALA A 192 -1.24 3.12 8.05
N GLY A 193 -0.22 2.25 8.06
CA GLY A 193 -0.18 1.06 8.91
C GLY A 193 -0.25 1.40 10.40
N TYR A 194 0.49 2.41 10.83
CA TYR A 194 0.45 2.89 12.22
C TYR A 194 -0.95 3.41 12.62
N VAL A 195 -1.60 4.16 11.73
CA VAL A 195 -3.00 4.58 11.91
C VAL A 195 -3.93 3.38 12.04
N THR A 196 -3.74 2.34 11.22
CA THR A 196 -4.54 1.11 11.27
C THR A 196 -4.42 0.39 12.61
N GLY A 197 -3.19 0.17 13.09
CA GLY A 197 -2.95 -0.41 14.41
C GLY A 197 -3.53 0.42 15.54
N ALA A 198 -3.41 1.75 15.45
CA ALA A 198 -3.96 2.67 16.43
C ALA A 198 -5.50 2.62 16.50
N ILE A 199 -6.20 2.66 15.34
CA ILE A 199 -7.66 2.52 15.29
C ILE A 199 -8.10 1.17 15.83
N PHE A 200 -7.40 0.09 15.48
CA PHE A 200 -7.71 -1.26 15.96
C PHE A 200 -7.65 -1.33 17.51
N VAL A 201 -6.56 -0.86 18.10
CA VAL A 201 -6.40 -0.82 19.56
C VAL A 201 -7.40 0.13 20.20
N LEU A 202 -7.64 1.31 19.62
CA LEU A 202 -8.59 2.31 20.11
C LEU A 202 -10.03 1.76 20.14
N ALA A 203 -10.45 1.09 19.06
CA ALA A 203 -11.80 0.54 18.90
C ALA A 203 -12.08 -0.59 19.91
N ILE A 204 -11.16 -1.55 20.04
CA ILE A 204 -11.32 -2.66 21.00
C ILE A 204 -11.24 -2.15 22.44
N SER A 205 -10.35 -1.20 22.72
CA SER A 205 -10.28 -0.57 24.05
C SER A 205 -11.59 0.19 24.36
N SER A 206 -12.20 0.86 23.38
CA SER A 206 -13.50 1.51 23.51
C SER A 206 -14.62 0.52 23.81
N TYR A 207 -14.58 -0.68 23.19
CA TYR A 207 -15.53 -1.74 23.53
C TYR A 207 -15.45 -2.16 24.99
N TYR A 208 -14.23 -2.30 25.56
CA TYR A 208 -14.06 -2.64 26.96
C TYR A 208 -14.51 -1.49 27.89
N LEU A 209 -14.23 -0.25 27.55
CA LEU A 209 -14.70 0.93 28.31
C LEU A 209 -16.23 1.03 28.30
N LEU A 210 -16.90 0.80 27.17
CA LEU A 210 -18.35 0.77 27.06
C LEU A 210 -18.98 -0.37 27.88
N LYS A 211 -18.32 -1.53 27.93
CA LYS A 211 -18.76 -2.68 28.74
C LYS A 211 -18.32 -2.59 30.21
N LYS A 212 -17.62 -1.53 30.60
CA LYS A 212 -17.06 -1.32 31.94
C LYS A 212 -16.22 -2.51 32.44
N ARG A 213 -15.44 -3.08 31.54
CA ARG A 213 -14.64 -4.29 31.76
C ARG A 213 -13.16 -4.01 31.52
N ASP A 214 -12.27 -4.66 32.30
CA ASP A 214 -10.81 -4.51 32.15
C ASP A 214 -10.35 -3.02 32.12
N LEU A 215 -10.97 -2.17 32.93
CA LEU A 215 -10.82 -0.70 32.88
C LEU A 215 -9.37 -0.21 32.96
N PRO A 216 -8.51 -0.71 33.88
CA PRO A 216 -7.11 -0.26 33.95
C PRO A 216 -6.32 -0.57 32.65
N PHE A 217 -6.59 -1.69 32.03
CA PHE A 217 -6.01 -2.10 30.74
C PHE A 217 -6.56 -1.24 29.59
N ALA A 218 -7.88 -1.12 29.52
CA ALA A 218 -8.57 -0.41 28.44
C ALA A 218 -8.20 1.09 28.40
N ARG A 219 -8.14 1.76 29.55
CA ARG A 219 -7.74 3.18 29.64
C ARG A 219 -6.33 3.42 29.11
N ARG A 220 -5.36 2.54 29.45
CA ARG A 220 -3.97 2.67 29.01
C ARG A 220 -3.80 2.36 27.52
N SER A 221 -4.43 1.28 27.06
CA SER A 221 -4.43 0.94 25.64
C SER A 221 -5.06 2.04 24.79
N PHE A 222 -6.21 2.57 25.23
CA PHE A 222 -6.88 3.70 24.58
C PHE A 222 -5.98 4.94 24.52
N ALA A 223 -5.29 5.28 25.62
CA ALA A 223 -4.42 6.45 25.69
C ALA A 223 -3.21 6.32 24.76
N ILE A 224 -2.53 5.16 24.75
CA ILE A 224 -1.40 4.91 23.85
C ILE A 224 -1.87 4.99 22.39
N ALA A 225 -2.99 4.32 22.06
CA ALA A 225 -3.53 4.32 20.72
C ALA A 225 -3.97 5.72 20.25
N ALA A 226 -4.59 6.53 21.13
CA ALA A 226 -5.03 7.88 20.77
C ALA A 226 -3.86 8.79 20.42
N ILE A 227 -2.78 8.79 21.23
CA ILE A 227 -1.62 9.66 21.03
C ILE A 227 -0.80 9.19 19.83
N PHE A 228 -0.51 7.89 19.75
CA PHE A 228 0.22 7.30 18.64
C PHE A 228 -0.52 7.49 17.32
N GLY A 229 -1.85 7.26 17.32
CA GLY A 229 -2.71 7.44 16.17
C GLY A 229 -2.79 8.89 15.70
N LEU A 230 -2.83 9.87 16.61
CA LEU A 230 -2.80 11.29 16.23
C LEU A 230 -1.49 11.65 15.51
N ALA A 231 -0.35 11.27 16.08
CA ALA A 231 0.96 11.53 15.47
C ALA A 231 1.08 10.86 14.08
N SER A 232 0.63 9.60 13.99
CA SER A 232 0.67 8.84 12.74
C SER A 232 -0.28 9.41 11.67
N THR A 233 -1.46 9.91 12.07
CA THR A 233 -2.41 10.52 11.13
C THR A 233 -1.90 11.85 10.60
N LEU A 234 -1.25 12.66 11.43
CA LEU A 234 -0.59 13.88 10.97
C LEU A 234 0.55 13.55 9.99
N SER A 235 1.34 12.52 10.30
CA SER A 235 2.40 12.04 9.38
C SER A 235 1.82 11.59 8.03
N VAL A 236 0.75 10.78 8.03
CA VAL A 236 0.17 10.26 6.79
C VAL A 236 -0.43 11.36 5.92
N ILE A 237 -0.98 12.43 6.51
CA ILE A 237 -1.51 13.57 5.77
C ILE A 237 -0.38 14.37 5.12
N LEU A 238 0.67 14.71 5.88
CA LEU A 238 1.83 15.43 5.35
C LEU A 238 2.52 14.67 4.21
N LEU A 239 2.71 13.38 4.38
CA LEU A 239 3.35 12.54 3.38
C LEU A 239 2.44 12.20 2.20
N GLY A 240 1.12 12.25 2.40
CA GLY A 240 0.13 12.18 1.33
C GLY A 240 0.19 13.38 0.41
N ASP A 241 0.38 14.58 0.97
CA ASP A 241 0.60 15.81 0.20
C ASP A 241 1.90 15.74 -0.61
N GLU A 242 3.00 15.29 0.02
CA GLU A 242 4.28 15.06 -0.68
C GLU A 242 4.15 14.04 -1.81
N SER A 243 3.42 12.94 -1.56
CA SER A 243 3.14 11.94 -2.60
C SER A 243 2.34 12.51 -3.77
N GLY A 244 1.40 13.41 -3.50
CA GLY A 244 0.63 14.13 -4.53
C GLY A 244 1.52 15.02 -5.39
N TYR A 245 2.47 15.71 -4.78
CA TYR A 245 3.43 16.55 -5.46
C TYR A 245 4.37 15.74 -6.38
N GLU A 246 4.97 14.66 -5.87
CA GLU A 246 5.83 13.77 -6.67
C GLU A 246 5.09 13.15 -7.87
N ILE A 247 3.82 12.75 -7.68
CA ILE A 247 2.97 12.27 -8.76
C ILE A 247 2.74 13.35 -9.82
N GLY A 248 2.62 14.61 -9.43
CA GLY A 248 2.46 15.75 -10.32
C GLY A 248 3.61 15.89 -11.31
N ASP A 249 4.82 15.60 -10.88
CA ASP A 249 6.01 15.68 -11.74
C ASP A 249 6.22 14.41 -12.58
N VAL A 250 6.05 13.22 -11.99
CA VAL A 250 6.46 11.94 -12.61
C VAL A 250 5.32 11.22 -13.32
N GLN A 251 4.07 11.40 -12.88
CA GLN A 251 2.89 10.67 -13.38
C GLN A 251 1.71 11.61 -13.63
N LYS A 252 1.89 12.60 -14.51
CA LYS A 252 0.89 13.63 -14.82
C LYS A 252 -0.47 13.05 -15.20
N THR A 253 -0.48 11.96 -15.97
CA THR A 253 -1.72 11.27 -16.37
C THR A 253 -2.49 10.72 -15.17
N LYS A 254 -1.79 10.17 -14.18
CA LYS A 254 -2.41 9.71 -12.93
C LYS A 254 -3.00 10.88 -12.15
N LEU A 255 -2.25 11.97 -11.99
CA LEU A 255 -2.72 13.15 -11.30
C LEU A 255 -3.99 13.72 -11.96
N ALA A 256 -3.97 13.91 -13.29
CA ALA A 256 -5.12 14.39 -14.04
C ALA A 256 -6.34 13.44 -13.91
N ALA A 257 -6.10 12.12 -13.86
CA ALA A 257 -7.17 11.14 -13.73
C ALA A 257 -7.81 11.12 -12.33
N ILE A 258 -7.04 11.21 -11.24
CA ILE A 258 -7.58 11.22 -9.87
C ILE A 258 -8.34 12.52 -9.56
N GLU A 259 -8.01 13.60 -10.26
CA GLU A 259 -8.65 14.91 -10.09
C GLU A 259 -9.73 15.19 -11.13
N ALA A 260 -9.89 14.32 -12.13
CA ALA A 260 -10.78 14.50 -13.27
C ALA A 260 -10.51 15.84 -14.00
N GLU A 261 -9.23 16.16 -14.18
CA GLU A 261 -8.76 17.35 -14.90
C GLU A 261 -8.82 17.08 -16.41
N TRP A 262 -9.95 17.38 -17.02
CA TRP A 262 -10.18 17.13 -18.44
C TRP A 262 -9.49 18.13 -19.35
N ASP A 263 -9.54 19.40 -18.97
CA ASP A 263 -8.96 20.53 -19.70
C ASP A 263 -7.76 21.08 -18.93
N THR A 264 -6.76 21.57 -19.62
CA THR A 264 -5.63 22.28 -18.98
C THR A 264 -6.13 23.57 -18.35
N HIS A 265 -5.92 23.70 -17.05
CA HIS A 265 -6.26 24.90 -16.32
C HIS A 265 -5.04 25.82 -16.20
N PRO A 266 -5.15 27.08 -16.67
CA PRO A 266 -4.14 28.08 -16.37
C PRO A 266 -4.07 28.30 -14.84
N ALA A 267 -2.93 28.77 -14.38
CA ALA A 267 -2.75 29.12 -12.97
C ALA A 267 -3.71 30.26 -12.55
N PRO A 268 -4.31 30.17 -11.35
CA PRO A 268 -4.24 29.08 -10.36
C PRO A 268 -5.31 28.00 -10.59
N ALA A 269 -4.88 26.73 -10.69
CA ALA A 269 -5.78 25.63 -10.96
C ALA A 269 -6.72 25.34 -9.77
N PRO A 270 -8.04 25.17 -10.01
CA PRO A 270 -9.03 24.87 -8.97
C PRO A 270 -9.05 23.37 -8.66
N PHE A 271 -9.30 23.00 -7.41
CA PHE A 271 -9.49 21.63 -6.97
C PHE A 271 -10.97 21.24 -7.05
N THR A 272 -11.29 20.15 -7.71
CA THR A 272 -12.67 19.61 -7.76
C THR A 272 -12.95 18.78 -6.51
N LEU A 273 -13.65 19.35 -5.52
CA LEU A 273 -13.98 18.65 -4.27
C LEU A 273 -15.00 17.52 -4.51
N PHE A 274 -16.04 17.80 -5.29
CA PHE A 274 -17.13 16.90 -5.63
C PHE A 274 -17.51 17.07 -7.09
N GLY A 275 -17.99 16.01 -7.72
CA GLY A 275 -18.49 16.03 -9.10
C GLY A 275 -18.70 14.61 -9.62
N ILE A 276 -19.37 14.49 -10.75
CA ILE A 276 -19.61 13.21 -11.43
C ILE A 276 -18.80 13.21 -12.73
N PRO A 277 -17.58 12.62 -12.73
CA PRO A 277 -16.77 12.55 -13.95
C PRO A 277 -17.43 11.65 -15.00
N ASN A 278 -17.49 12.13 -16.23
CA ASN A 278 -17.98 11.40 -17.38
C ASN A 278 -16.84 11.22 -18.40
N LYS A 279 -16.44 9.96 -18.64
CA LYS A 279 -15.35 9.63 -19.54
C LYS A 279 -15.73 9.84 -21.02
N GLU A 280 -16.99 9.69 -21.38
CA GLU A 280 -17.43 9.79 -22.78
C GLU A 280 -17.42 11.24 -23.25
N THR A 281 -17.96 12.14 -22.42
CA THR A 281 -17.99 13.58 -22.70
C THR A 281 -16.72 14.31 -22.31
N MET A 282 -15.79 13.64 -21.59
CA MET A 282 -14.58 14.23 -20.99
C MET A 282 -14.91 15.53 -20.21
N SER A 283 -15.89 15.42 -19.30
CA SER A 283 -16.35 16.51 -18.46
C SER A 283 -16.73 16.02 -17.06
N THR A 284 -16.92 16.92 -16.12
CA THR A 284 -17.38 16.61 -14.76
C THR A 284 -18.67 17.38 -14.49
N ASP A 285 -19.78 16.63 -14.35
CA ASP A 285 -21.07 17.21 -14.03
C ASP A 285 -21.18 17.56 -12.55
N TYR A 286 -21.95 18.59 -12.24
CA TYR A 286 -22.21 19.08 -10.86
C TYR A 286 -20.92 19.34 -10.06
N ALA A 287 -19.86 19.82 -10.71
CA ALA A 287 -18.57 20.06 -10.09
C ALA A 287 -18.62 21.19 -9.06
N ILE A 288 -18.22 20.89 -7.82
CA ILE A 288 -17.96 21.88 -6.77
C ILE A 288 -16.44 22.06 -6.73
N LYS A 289 -15.96 23.25 -7.14
CA LYS A 289 -14.54 23.58 -7.25
C LYS A 289 -14.12 24.54 -6.16
N ILE A 290 -12.93 24.29 -5.58
CA ILE A 290 -12.26 25.20 -4.63
C ILE A 290 -11.11 25.85 -5.38
N PRO A 291 -11.12 27.20 -5.54
CA PRO A 291 -10.06 27.91 -6.26
C PRO A 291 -8.69 27.75 -5.59
N TYR A 292 -7.61 27.81 -6.37
CA TYR A 292 -6.19 27.79 -5.94
C TYR A 292 -5.67 26.45 -5.40
N VAL A 293 -6.51 25.59 -4.85
CA VAL A 293 -6.09 24.42 -4.06
C VAL A 293 -5.35 23.40 -4.91
N MET A 294 -5.78 23.15 -6.16
CA MET A 294 -5.10 22.18 -7.03
C MET A 294 -3.70 22.63 -7.42
N GLY A 295 -3.51 23.91 -7.74
CA GLY A 295 -2.18 24.47 -8.03
C GLY A 295 -1.23 24.30 -6.84
N ILE A 296 -1.69 24.55 -5.63
CA ILE A 296 -0.88 24.41 -4.41
C ILE A 296 -0.50 22.94 -4.17
N ILE A 297 -1.45 22.00 -4.27
CA ILE A 297 -1.21 20.58 -4.03
C ILE A 297 -0.31 19.97 -5.11
N ALA A 298 -0.63 20.22 -6.39
CA ALA A 298 0.04 19.56 -7.52
C ALA A 298 1.40 20.18 -7.88
N THR A 299 1.55 21.51 -7.72
CA THR A 299 2.73 22.22 -8.22
C THR A 299 3.44 23.08 -7.17
N ARG A 300 2.90 23.14 -5.93
CA ARG A 300 3.35 24.06 -4.86
C ARG A 300 3.48 25.49 -5.32
N SER A 301 2.68 25.87 -6.34
CA SER A 301 2.70 27.19 -6.97
C SER A 301 1.29 27.63 -7.31
N THR A 302 1.09 28.94 -7.31
CA THR A 302 -0.12 29.59 -7.84
C THR A 302 0.03 30.01 -9.30
N ASP A 303 1.24 29.85 -9.88
CA ASP A 303 1.62 30.41 -11.18
C ASP A 303 1.90 29.32 -12.24
N LYS A 304 1.83 28.03 -11.87
CA LYS A 304 1.98 26.90 -12.78
C LYS A 304 0.62 26.36 -13.21
N GLU A 305 0.53 26.00 -14.48
CA GLU A 305 -0.64 25.30 -15.03
C GLU A 305 -0.66 23.82 -14.62
N VAL A 306 -1.85 23.23 -14.60
CA VAL A 306 -2.06 21.79 -14.45
C VAL A 306 -2.58 21.24 -15.78
N THR A 307 -1.80 20.36 -16.39
CA THR A 307 -2.12 19.79 -17.71
C THR A 307 -3.32 18.85 -17.63
N GLY A 308 -4.32 19.11 -18.47
CA GLY A 308 -5.53 18.29 -18.55
C GLY A 308 -5.39 17.05 -19.44
N ILE A 309 -6.33 16.12 -19.27
CA ILE A 309 -6.36 14.82 -19.95
C ILE A 309 -6.37 14.98 -21.47
N LYS A 310 -7.11 15.96 -22.03
CA LYS A 310 -7.21 16.18 -23.47
C LYS A 310 -5.85 16.52 -24.09
N ASP A 311 -5.07 17.37 -23.44
CA ASP A 311 -3.74 17.74 -23.90
C ASP A 311 -2.72 16.62 -23.69
N LEU A 312 -2.86 15.84 -22.60
CA LEU A 312 -2.05 14.64 -22.37
C LEU A 312 -2.25 13.60 -23.48
N ILE A 313 -3.48 13.39 -23.96
CA ILE A 313 -3.75 12.48 -25.08
C ILE A 313 -2.99 12.94 -26.35
N VAL A 314 -2.99 14.24 -26.66
CA VAL A 314 -2.25 14.79 -27.81
C VAL A 314 -0.74 14.59 -27.64
N GLN A 315 -0.21 14.82 -26.44
CA GLN A 315 1.20 14.54 -26.14
C GLN A 315 1.54 13.06 -26.28
N HIS A 316 0.65 12.17 -25.84
CA HIS A 316 0.84 10.72 -25.97
C HIS A 316 0.78 10.25 -27.43
N GLU A 317 -0.07 10.84 -28.29
CA GLU A 317 -0.03 10.56 -29.74
C GLU A 317 1.35 10.88 -30.34
N ALA A 318 1.93 12.02 -30.00
CA ALA A 318 3.26 12.39 -30.46
C ALA A 318 4.34 11.42 -29.93
N ARG A 319 4.25 11.02 -28.67
CA ARG A 319 5.18 10.04 -28.08
C ARG A 319 5.02 8.65 -28.67
N ILE A 320 3.81 8.21 -29.03
CA ILE A 320 3.57 6.95 -29.73
C ILE A 320 4.25 6.98 -31.11
N ARG A 321 4.13 8.08 -31.87
CA ARG A 321 4.81 8.23 -33.17
C ARG A 321 6.34 8.17 -33.02
N ASN A 322 6.91 8.82 -32.02
CA ASN A 322 8.34 8.72 -31.73
C ASN A 322 8.73 7.29 -31.28
N GLY A 323 7.85 6.61 -30.55
CA GLY A 323 8.00 5.21 -30.15
C GLY A 323 7.98 4.24 -31.34
N MET A 324 7.23 4.54 -32.41
CA MET A 324 7.29 3.77 -33.67
C MET A 324 8.67 3.90 -34.33
N VAL A 325 9.27 5.09 -34.30
CA VAL A 325 10.63 5.30 -34.80
C VAL A 325 11.62 4.51 -33.96
N ALA A 326 11.54 4.59 -32.64
CA ALA A 326 12.39 3.80 -31.73
C ALA A 326 12.26 2.30 -31.98
N TYR A 327 11.04 1.82 -32.22
CA TYR A 327 10.78 0.41 -32.52
C TYR A 327 11.41 -0.02 -33.85
N SER A 328 11.31 0.79 -34.91
CA SER A 328 11.97 0.54 -36.19
C SER A 328 13.49 0.47 -36.06
N GLN A 329 14.08 1.39 -35.30
CA GLN A 329 15.53 1.39 -35.02
C GLN A 329 15.95 0.16 -34.21
N LEU A 330 15.15 -0.26 -33.25
CA LEU A 330 15.38 -1.49 -32.51
C LEU A 330 15.36 -2.73 -33.40
N GLU A 331 14.43 -2.81 -34.35
CA GLU A 331 14.39 -3.92 -35.33
C GLU A 331 15.64 -3.95 -36.19
N GLN A 332 16.16 -2.80 -36.63
CA GLN A 332 17.40 -2.71 -37.42
C GLN A 332 18.62 -3.14 -36.57
N LEU A 333 18.73 -2.68 -35.34
CA LEU A 333 19.80 -3.13 -34.39
C LEU A 333 19.78 -4.65 -34.20
N ARG A 334 18.58 -5.23 -34.05
CA ARG A 334 18.40 -6.69 -33.93
C ARG A 334 18.68 -7.46 -35.24
N ALA A 335 18.50 -6.82 -36.37
CA ALA A 335 18.87 -7.39 -37.67
C ALA A 335 20.38 -7.38 -37.95
N GLY A 336 21.16 -6.77 -37.04
CA GLY A 336 22.64 -6.76 -37.08
C GLY A 336 23.27 -5.46 -37.56
N ASP A 337 22.48 -4.41 -37.83
CA ASP A 337 23.02 -3.09 -38.12
C ASP A 337 23.41 -2.42 -36.77
N THR A 338 24.70 -2.42 -36.47
CA THR A 338 25.28 -1.85 -35.25
C THR A 338 26.05 -0.57 -35.52
N SER A 339 25.69 0.17 -36.60
CA SER A 339 26.34 1.44 -36.94
C SER A 339 26.26 2.45 -35.79
N PRO A 340 27.31 3.27 -35.56
CA PRO A 340 27.30 4.27 -34.50
C PRO A 340 26.15 5.27 -34.63
N GLU A 341 25.76 5.60 -35.85
CA GLU A 341 24.67 6.51 -36.18
C GLU A 341 23.32 5.96 -35.72
N LEU A 342 23.05 4.67 -35.99
CA LEU A 342 21.82 4.00 -35.58
C LEU A 342 21.75 3.87 -34.05
N LYS A 343 22.86 3.52 -33.38
CA LYS A 343 22.93 3.47 -31.92
C LYS A 343 22.66 4.82 -31.27
N ALA A 344 23.22 5.89 -31.81
CA ALA A 344 22.98 7.25 -31.33
C ALA A 344 21.51 7.66 -31.54
N ALA A 345 20.94 7.40 -32.71
CA ALA A 345 19.54 7.69 -32.99
C ALA A 345 18.57 6.91 -32.09
N PHE A 346 18.87 5.63 -31.84
CA PHE A 346 18.09 4.82 -30.91
C PHE A 346 18.19 5.34 -29.46
N ALA A 347 19.37 5.74 -29.00
CA ALA A 347 19.56 6.30 -27.66
C ALA A 347 18.71 7.57 -27.43
N GLU A 348 18.45 8.35 -28.47
CA GLU A 348 17.60 9.55 -28.40
C GLU A 348 16.11 9.19 -28.33
N SER A 349 15.67 8.19 -29.11
CA SER A 349 14.25 7.82 -29.26
C SER A 349 13.78 6.78 -28.25
N GLN A 350 14.68 5.95 -27.66
CA GLN A 350 14.35 4.81 -26.80
C GLN A 350 13.48 5.15 -25.59
N LYS A 351 13.51 6.41 -25.12
CA LYS A 351 12.66 6.89 -24.01
C LYS A 351 11.16 6.74 -24.31
N ASP A 352 10.78 6.73 -25.58
CA ASP A 352 9.40 6.57 -26.03
C ASP A 352 9.11 5.16 -26.59
N LEU A 353 10.06 4.24 -26.50
CA LEU A 353 9.88 2.85 -26.96
C LEU A 353 8.65 2.20 -26.33
N GLY A 354 8.42 2.39 -25.03
CA GLY A 354 7.24 1.90 -24.33
C GLY A 354 5.93 2.38 -24.95
N TYR A 355 5.87 3.63 -25.39
CA TYR A 355 4.71 4.18 -26.09
C TYR A 355 4.49 3.50 -27.46
N GLY A 356 5.56 3.20 -28.19
CA GLY A 356 5.48 2.37 -29.41
C GLY A 356 4.95 0.97 -29.14
N LEU A 357 5.32 0.36 -28.01
CA LEU A 357 4.85 -0.96 -27.59
C LEU A 357 3.35 -1.01 -27.28
N LEU A 358 2.68 0.11 -26.97
CA LEU A 358 1.22 0.16 -26.81
C LEU A 358 0.49 -0.27 -28.08
N LEU A 359 1.07 -0.01 -29.24
CA LEU A 359 0.49 -0.38 -30.54
C LEU A 359 0.39 -1.89 -30.73
N LYS A 360 1.17 -2.70 -30.00
CA LYS A 360 1.09 -4.17 -30.02
C LYS A 360 -0.28 -4.72 -29.62
N LYS A 361 -1.11 -3.92 -28.96
CA LYS A 361 -2.51 -4.26 -28.68
C LYS A 361 -3.38 -4.23 -29.94
N TYR A 362 -3.01 -3.40 -30.93
CA TYR A 362 -3.83 -3.09 -32.10
C TYR A 362 -3.28 -3.68 -33.42
N THR A 363 -1.96 -3.90 -33.47
CA THR A 363 -1.29 -4.40 -34.68
C THR A 363 -0.03 -5.18 -34.32
N ASP A 364 0.29 -6.20 -35.12
CA ASP A 364 1.57 -6.90 -35.04
C ASP A 364 2.71 -6.06 -35.67
N LYS A 365 2.39 -5.18 -36.61
CA LYS A 365 3.35 -4.31 -37.33
C LYS A 365 3.30 -2.90 -36.71
N VAL A 366 4.07 -2.69 -35.66
CA VAL A 366 4.12 -1.41 -34.95
C VAL A 366 4.45 -0.24 -35.87
N VAL A 367 5.39 -0.43 -36.79
CA VAL A 367 5.89 0.63 -37.71
C VAL A 367 4.82 1.07 -38.71
N ASP A 368 3.90 0.16 -39.09
CA ASP A 368 2.84 0.42 -40.08
C ASP A 368 1.48 0.77 -39.44
N ALA A 369 1.46 1.14 -38.15
CA ALA A 369 0.22 1.45 -37.45
C ALA A 369 -0.52 2.64 -38.09
N SER A 370 -1.82 2.52 -38.28
CA SER A 370 -2.67 3.59 -38.81
C SER A 370 -2.89 4.71 -37.78
N ASP A 371 -3.28 5.90 -38.28
CA ASP A 371 -3.62 7.04 -37.42
C ASP A 371 -4.74 6.72 -36.42
N ASP A 372 -5.71 5.91 -36.81
CA ASP A 372 -6.80 5.48 -35.94
C ASP A 372 -6.30 4.58 -34.81
N GLN A 373 -5.35 3.68 -35.08
CA GLN A 373 -4.72 2.83 -34.08
C GLN A 373 -3.86 3.66 -33.09
N ILE A 374 -3.13 4.66 -33.60
CA ILE A 374 -2.34 5.58 -32.78
C ILE A 374 -3.25 6.37 -31.83
N LYS A 375 -4.34 6.94 -32.34
CA LYS A 375 -5.33 7.67 -31.53
C LYS A 375 -6.02 6.78 -30.49
N ALA A 376 -6.35 5.54 -30.86
CA ALA A 376 -6.92 4.58 -29.93
C ALA A 376 -5.92 4.23 -28.82
N ALA A 377 -4.66 3.96 -29.15
CA ALA A 377 -3.60 3.69 -28.20
C ALA A 377 -3.35 4.88 -27.26
N ALA A 378 -3.37 6.11 -27.76
CA ALA A 378 -3.21 7.32 -26.95
C ALA A 378 -4.38 7.50 -25.95
N LYS A 379 -5.62 7.23 -26.36
CA LYS A 379 -6.77 7.25 -25.45
C LYS A 379 -6.70 6.17 -24.37
N ASP A 380 -6.16 5.01 -24.69
CA ASP A 380 -6.00 3.89 -23.74
C ASP A 380 -4.93 4.16 -22.68
N THR A 381 -4.07 5.18 -22.86
CA THR A 381 -3.14 5.61 -21.81
C THR A 381 -3.84 6.25 -20.62
N ILE A 382 -5.11 6.67 -20.77
CA ILE A 382 -5.86 7.31 -19.71
C ILE A 382 -6.59 6.25 -18.88
N PRO A 383 -6.26 6.11 -17.59
CA PRO A 383 -6.91 5.15 -16.70
C PRO A 383 -8.39 5.51 -16.46
N HIS A 384 -9.12 4.67 -15.74
CA HIS A 384 -10.55 4.87 -15.50
C HIS A 384 -10.81 6.02 -14.51
N VAL A 385 -11.00 7.23 -15.05
CA VAL A 385 -11.12 8.48 -14.29
C VAL A 385 -12.22 8.44 -13.22
N PRO A 386 -13.48 8.02 -13.49
CA PRO A 386 -14.53 8.06 -12.47
C PRO A 386 -14.22 7.26 -11.22
N SER A 387 -13.66 6.05 -11.35
CA SER A 387 -13.33 5.22 -10.20
C SER A 387 -12.14 5.77 -9.41
N LEU A 388 -11.13 6.32 -10.10
CA LEU A 388 -9.97 6.94 -9.44
C LEU A 388 -10.36 8.19 -8.67
N PHE A 389 -11.19 9.03 -9.25
CA PHE A 389 -11.72 10.24 -8.62
C PHE A 389 -12.42 9.92 -7.29
N TRP A 390 -13.32 8.94 -7.29
CA TRP A 390 -14.06 8.57 -6.09
C TRP A 390 -13.22 7.78 -5.07
N ALA A 391 -12.32 6.91 -5.54
CA ALA A 391 -11.41 6.18 -4.66
C ALA A 391 -10.49 7.13 -3.88
N PHE A 392 -9.93 8.13 -4.56
CA PHE A 392 -9.10 9.16 -3.92
C PHE A 392 -9.88 9.93 -2.84
N ARG A 393 -11.10 10.36 -3.16
CA ARG A 393 -11.95 11.09 -2.20
C ARG A 393 -12.37 10.24 -1.01
N ALA A 394 -12.65 8.96 -1.22
CA ALA A 394 -12.94 8.02 -0.14
C ALA A 394 -11.73 7.82 0.79
N MET A 395 -10.52 7.71 0.23
CA MET A 395 -9.27 7.65 0.99
C MET A 395 -9.08 8.89 1.87
N VAL A 396 -9.17 10.08 1.27
CA VAL A 396 -8.95 11.36 1.94
C VAL A 396 -10.01 11.62 3.02
N ALA A 397 -11.29 11.38 2.70
CA ALA A 397 -12.40 11.53 3.66
C ALA A 397 -12.23 10.60 4.87
N SER A 398 -11.84 9.34 4.65
CA SER A 398 -11.54 8.40 5.73
C SER A 398 -10.38 8.90 6.60
N GLY A 399 -9.33 9.46 6.00
CA GLY A 399 -8.19 10.06 6.70
C GLY A 399 -8.60 11.22 7.62
N PHE A 400 -9.41 12.15 7.12
CA PHE A 400 -9.90 13.28 7.93
C PHE A 400 -10.86 12.85 9.05
N LEU A 401 -11.69 11.83 8.83
CA LEU A 401 -12.54 11.27 9.88
C LEU A 401 -11.70 10.63 10.98
N MET A 402 -10.62 9.93 10.63
CA MET A 402 -9.70 9.35 11.61
C MET A 402 -8.92 10.45 12.36
N LEU A 403 -8.49 11.51 11.67
CA LEU A 403 -7.86 12.67 12.31
C LEU A 403 -8.79 13.29 13.37
N LEU A 404 -10.04 13.55 13.00
CA LEU A 404 -11.05 14.08 13.92
C LEU A 404 -11.20 13.18 15.15
N LEU A 405 -11.33 11.85 14.93
CA LEU A 405 -11.42 10.89 16.03
C LEU A 405 -10.21 10.96 16.96
N PHE A 406 -8.99 10.94 16.42
CA PHE A 406 -7.78 10.97 17.25
C PHE A 406 -7.59 12.29 18.00
N VAL A 407 -7.94 13.42 17.41
CA VAL A 407 -7.95 14.72 18.10
C VAL A 407 -8.90 14.68 19.30
N LEU A 408 -10.14 14.21 19.09
CA LEU A 408 -11.15 14.11 20.14
C LEU A 408 -10.75 13.09 21.22
N ALA A 409 -10.18 11.95 20.82
CA ALA A 409 -9.72 10.91 21.74
C ALA A 409 -8.53 11.40 22.59
N THR A 410 -7.54 12.03 21.97
CA THR A 410 -6.36 12.59 22.68
C THR A 410 -6.78 13.69 23.65
N PHE A 411 -7.69 14.57 23.26
CA PHE A 411 -8.24 15.59 24.16
C PHE A 411 -8.99 14.97 25.34
N ALA A 412 -9.76 13.90 25.11
CA ALA A 412 -10.46 13.18 26.16
C ALA A 412 -9.50 12.46 27.13
N VAL A 413 -8.37 11.93 26.62
CA VAL A 413 -7.29 11.34 27.41
C VAL A 413 -6.63 12.41 28.28
N GLY A 414 -6.28 13.57 27.74
CA GLY A 414 -5.69 14.69 28.48
C GLY A 414 -6.58 15.15 29.62
N LYS A 415 -7.89 15.17 29.42
CA LYS A 415 -8.88 15.50 30.48
C LYS A 415 -9.25 14.32 31.40
N ARG A 416 -8.69 13.14 31.20
CA ARG A 416 -8.98 11.91 31.96
C ARG A 416 -10.48 11.56 32.00
N ASN A 417 -11.23 11.86 30.95
CA ASN A 417 -12.70 11.70 30.91
C ASN A 417 -13.20 10.88 29.71
N ALA A 418 -12.32 10.15 29.02
CA ALA A 418 -12.66 9.37 27.82
C ALA A 418 -13.81 8.38 28.10
N GLU A 419 -13.80 7.70 29.27
CA GLU A 419 -14.83 6.72 29.66
C GLU A 419 -16.21 7.33 29.90
N ASN A 420 -16.26 8.64 30.18
CA ASN A 420 -17.50 9.38 30.41
C ASN A 420 -18.12 9.94 29.10
N LYS A 421 -17.56 9.58 27.94
CA LYS A 421 -18.00 10.02 26.62
C LYS A 421 -18.43 8.84 25.75
N PRO A 422 -19.59 8.21 26.02
CA PRO A 422 -20.01 7.02 25.29
C PRO A 422 -20.17 7.25 23.76
N TRP A 423 -20.49 8.47 23.34
CA TRP A 423 -20.55 8.81 21.92
C TRP A 423 -19.17 8.70 21.24
N LEU A 424 -18.09 9.17 21.91
CA LEU A 424 -16.74 9.09 21.39
C LEU A 424 -16.26 7.63 21.32
N LEU A 425 -16.55 6.84 22.35
CA LEU A 425 -16.24 5.41 22.37
C LEU A 425 -16.98 4.63 21.28
N LYS A 426 -18.25 4.97 21.02
CA LYS A 426 -19.01 4.42 19.89
C LYS A 426 -18.42 4.87 18.55
N PHE A 427 -18.05 6.14 18.41
CA PHE A 427 -17.38 6.63 17.20
C PHE A 427 -16.09 5.86 16.96
N ALA A 428 -15.24 5.66 17.96
CA ALA A 428 -14.02 4.86 17.84
C ALA A 428 -14.30 3.41 17.42
N LEU A 429 -15.36 2.79 17.97
CA LEU A 429 -15.73 1.42 17.62
C LEU A 429 -16.21 1.32 16.16
N PHE A 430 -17.06 2.25 15.70
CA PHE A 430 -17.57 2.25 14.33
C PHE A 430 -16.55 2.75 13.29
N ALA A 431 -15.49 3.45 13.74
CA ALA A 431 -14.38 3.86 12.89
C ALA A 431 -13.43 2.70 12.53
N LEU A 432 -13.60 1.52 13.12
CA LEU A 432 -12.74 0.35 12.89
C LEU A 432 -12.49 0.04 11.39
N PRO A 433 -13.45 0.09 10.46
CA PRO A 433 -13.19 -0.19 9.04
C PRO A 433 -12.50 0.95 8.28
N LEU A 434 -12.47 2.18 8.80
CA LEU A 434 -11.98 3.36 8.06
C LEU A 434 -10.53 3.22 7.56
N PRO A 435 -9.55 2.74 8.36
CA PRO A 435 -8.18 2.62 7.86
C PRO A 435 -8.05 1.61 6.72
N TRP A 436 -8.83 0.52 6.73
CA TRP A 436 -8.84 -0.43 5.60
C TRP A 436 -9.50 0.16 4.37
N ILE A 437 -10.59 0.92 4.50
CA ILE A 437 -11.20 1.65 3.38
C ILE A 437 -10.16 2.60 2.78
N ALA A 438 -9.47 3.39 3.60
CA ALA A 438 -8.43 4.31 3.14
C ALA A 438 -7.27 3.57 2.46
N ALA A 439 -6.77 2.49 3.04
CA ALA A 439 -5.66 1.72 2.48
C ALA A 439 -6.01 1.05 1.15
N GLN A 440 -7.18 0.42 1.06
CA GLN A 440 -7.63 -0.26 -0.16
C GLN A 440 -7.90 0.73 -1.30
N THR A 441 -8.58 1.85 -1.01
CA THR A 441 -8.81 2.90 -2.01
C THR A 441 -7.51 3.60 -2.41
N GLY A 442 -6.56 3.77 -1.49
CA GLY A 442 -5.23 4.30 -1.77
C GLY A 442 -4.43 3.39 -2.71
N TRP A 443 -4.42 2.09 -2.49
CA TRP A 443 -3.80 1.13 -3.41
C TRP A 443 -4.49 1.09 -4.77
N TYR A 444 -5.83 1.17 -4.79
CA TYR A 444 -6.57 1.30 -6.04
C TYR A 444 -6.11 2.51 -6.85
N VAL A 445 -5.99 3.67 -6.20
CA VAL A 445 -5.47 4.90 -6.84
C VAL A 445 -4.05 4.71 -7.35
N ALA A 446 -3.16 4.10 -6.55
CA ALA A 446 -1.77 3.90 -6.92
C ALA A 446 -1.61 3.00 -8.15
N GLU A 447 -2.31 1.86 -8.19
CA GLU A 447 -2.08 0.80 -9.17
C GLU A 447 -3.00 0.90 -10.41
N VAL A 448 -4.26 1.26 -10.24
CA VAL A 448 -5.17 1.52 -11.37
C VAL A 448 -4.80 2.84 -12.04
N GLY A 449 -4.36 3.85 -11.28
CA GLY A 449 -3.86 5.11 -11.83
C GLY A 449 -2.58 4.98 -12.66
N ARG A 450 -1.84 3.88 -12.54
CA ARG A 450 -0.68 3.58 -13.37
C ARG A 450 -1.03 2.92 -14.70
N GLN A 451 -2.23 2.34 -14.84
CA GLN A 451 -2.61 1.64 -16.07
C GLN A 451 -2.63 2.60 -17.27
N PRO A 452 -2.24 2.10 -18.48
CA PRO A 452 -2.06 0.69 -18.90
C PRO A 452 -0.65 0.11 -18.66
N TRP A 453 0.13 0.67 -17.78
CA TRP A 453 1.52 0.31 -17.57
C TRP A 453 1.71 -0.68 -16.41
N THR A 454 2.56 -1.70 -16.61
CA THR A 454 3.18 -2.45 -15.51
C THR A 454 4.38 -1.68 -14.96
N ILE A 455 5.20 -1.11 -15.85
CA ILE A 455 6.28 -0.19 -15.50
C ILE A 455 6.01 1.11 -16.22
N GLY A 456 5.90 2.20 -15.48
CA GLY A 456 5.53 3.52 -15.98
C GLY A 456 6.26 3.90 -17.26
N GLU A 457 5.52 4.10 -18.34
CA GLU A 457 6.00 4.51 -19.67
C GLU A 457 7.00 3.55 -20.37
N VAL A 458 7.35 2.43 -19.74
CA VAL A 458 8.36 1.47 -20.23
C VAL A 458 7.72 0.17 -20.71
N LEU A 459 6.87 -0.45 -19.88
CA LEU A 459 6.29 -1.76 -20.21
C LEU A 459 4.76 -1.75 -20.05
N PRO A 460 4.02 -1.89 -21.18
CA PRO A 460 2.58 -2.07 -21.15
C PRO A 460 2.14 -3.36 -20.45
N THR A 461 1.02 -3.31 -19.74
CA THR A 461 0.50 -4.44 -18.98
C THR A 461 0.14 -5.65 -19.85
N HIS A 462 -0.37 -5.44 -21.07
CA HIS A 462 -0.70 -6.51 -22.00
C HIS A 462 0.52 -7.29 -22.54
N LEU A 463 1.73 -6.78 -22.35
CA LEU A 463 3.00 -7.44 -22.69
C LEU A 463 3.71 -8.07 -21.49
N SER A 464 3.11 -8.00 -20.31
CA SER A 464 3.76 -8.40 -19.05
C SER A 464 3.36 -9.79 -18.57
N THR A 465 2.21 -10.32 -19.04
CA THR A 465 1.62 -11.57 -18.56
C THR A 465 2.26 -12.80 -19.19
N SER A 466 2.17 -13.92 -18.47
CA SER A 466 2.61 -15.23 -18.97
C SER A 466 1.71 -15.75 -20.09
N SER A 467 2.24 -16.66 -20.90
CA SER A 467 1.49 -17.39 -21.93
C SER A 467 0.65 -18.51 -21.31
N LEU A 468 -0.44 -18.15 -20.65
CA LEU A 468 -1.39 -19.07 -20.02
C LEU A 468 -2.68 -19.19 -20.86
N SER A 469 -3.44 -20.25 -20.63
CA SER A 469 -4.81 -20.31 -21.13
C SER A 469 -5.76 -19.62 -20.14
N THR A 470 -6.91 -19.16 -20.66
CA THR A 470 -7.99 -18.61 -19.81
C THR A 470 -8.44 -19.58 -18.72
N GLY A 471 -8.44 -20.91 -19.03
CA GLY A 471 -8.78 -21.95 -18.09
C GLY A 471 -7.78 -22.08 -16.92
N ASP A 472 -6.49 -21.95 -17.20
CA ASP A 472 -5.44 -22.00 -16.17
C ASP A 472 -5.57 -20.84 -15.19
N VAL A 473 -5.83 -19.63 -15.71
CA VAL A 473 -6.00 -18.43 -14.88
C VAL A 473 -7.28 -18.55 -14.03
N TRP A 474 -8.39 -18.99 -14.59
CA TRP A 474 -9.62 -19.23 -13.82
C TRP A 474 -9.42 -20.29 -12.74
N GLY A 475 -8.72 -21.40 -13.06
CA GLY A 475 -8.40 -22.44 -12.09
C GLY A 475 -7.61 -21.89 -10.90
N SER A 476 -6.59 -21.07 -11.15
CA SER A 476 -5.79 -20.44 -10.09
C SER A 476 -6.57 -19.37 -9.30
N ILE A 477 -7.42 -18.56 -9.95
CA ILE A 477 -8.30 -17.61 -9.25
C ILE A 477 -9.23 -18.33 -8.27
N LEU A 478 -9.90 -19.40 -8.72
CA LEU A 478 -10.83 -20.16 -7.87
C LEU A 478 -10.11 -20.84 -6.70
N ALA A 479 -8.93 -21.41 -6.94
CA ALA A 479 -8.12 -22.03 -5.90
C ALA A 479 -7.67 -21.01 -4.84
N LEU A 480 -7.16 -19.85 -5.26
CA LEU A 480 -6.76 -18.77 -4.36
C LEU A 480 -7.96 -18.18 -3.60
N ALA A 481 -9.09 -17.95 -4.29
CA ALA A 481 -10.30 -17.43 -3.65
C ALA A 481 -10.82 -18.39 -2.57
N ALA A 482 -10.85 -19.69 -2.84
CA ALA A 482 -11.25 -20.70 -1.86
C ALA A 482 -10.29 -20.72 -0.66
N PHE A 483 -8.98 -20.79 -0.92
CA PHE A 483 -7.95 -20.78 0.11
C PHE A 483 -8.02 -19.53 1.00
N TYR A 484 -8.10 -18.35 0.40
CA TYR A 484 -8.18 -17.09 1.13
C TYR A 484 -9.49 -16.93 1.91
N THR A 485 -10.61 -17.44 1.38
CA THR A 485 -11.88 -17.44 2.12
C THR A 485 -11.78 -18.27 3.40
N VAL A 486 -11.18 -19.44 3.34
CA VAL A 486 -10.96 -20.28 4.53
C VAL A 486 -10.06 -19.56 5.55
N LEU A 487 -8.96 -18.96 5.10
CA LEU A 487 -8.06 -18.21 5.98
C LEU A 487 -8.78 -17.02 6.63
N LEU A 488 -9.57 -16.25 5.86
CA LEU A 488 -10.32 -15.11 6.38
C LEU A 488 -11.35 -15.54 7.46
N ILE A 489 -12.07 -16.64 7.23
CA ILE A 489 -13.03 -17.16 8.20
C ILE A 489 -12.31 -17.54 9.51
N ILE A 490 -11.18 -18.21 9.43
CA ILE A 490 -10.38 -18.62 10.60
C ILE A 490 -9.90 -17.39 11.35
N GLU A 491 -9.32 -16.42 10.65
CA GLU A 491 -8.81 -15.21 11.27
C GLU A 491 -9.92 -14.39 11.94
N MET A 492 -10.98 -14.09 11.21
CA MET A 492 -12.11 -13.32 11.74
C MET A 492 -12.71 -13.99 12.98
N TYR A 493 -12.83 -15.31 12.95
CA TYR A 493 -13.26 -16.07 14.13
C TYR A 493 -12.30 -15.87 15.31
N LEU A 494 -10.99 -16.04 15.10
CA LEU A 494 -10.00 -15.91 16.17
C LEU A 494 -9.89 -14.46 16.68
N MET A 495 -9.84 -13.47 15.77
CA MET A 495 -9.75 -12.05 16.13
C MET A 495 -10.98 -11.61 16.94
N ILE A 496 -12.19 -11.94 16.48
CA ILE A 496 -13.43 -11.63 17.20
C ILE A 496 -13.48 -12.35 18.55
N LYS A 497 -13.15 -13.65 18.58
CA LYS A 497 -13.15 -14.47 19.79
C LYS A 497 -12.23 -13.85 20.86
N PHE A 498 -10.95 -13.64 20.55
CA PHE A 498 -10.00 -13.13 21.53
C PHE A 498 -10.22 -11.66 21.91
N SER A 499 -10.68 -10.82 20.97
CA SER A 499 -11.09 -9.45 21.28
C SER A 499 -12.30 -9.40 22.20
N ARG A 500 -13.29 -10.30 22.04
CA ARG A 500 -14.46 -10.38 22.95
C ARG A 500 -14.12 -10.97 24.29
N LEU A 501 -13.28 -11.99 24.34
CA LEU A 501 -12.85 -12.62 25.59
C LEU A 501 -12.06 -11.60 26.45
N GLY A 502 -11.19 -10.81 25.86
CA GLY A 502 -10.37 -9.81 26.54
C GLY A 502 -9.22 -10.41 27.36
N PRO A 503 -8.39 -9.57 27.97
CA PRO A 503 -7.21 -10.02 28.69
C PRO A 503 -7.55 -10.91 29.91
N SER A 504 -8.63 -10.64 30.63
CA SER A 504 -9.04 -11.37 31.84
C SER A 504 -9.49 -12.82 31.61
N SER A 505 -9.67 -13.24 30.36
CA SER A 505 -10.24 -14.56 30.02
C SER A 505 -9.26 -15.53 29.38
N LEU A 506 -7.97 -15.22 29.35
CA LEU A 506 -6.97 -16.05 28.68
C LEU A 506 -6.63 -17.36 29.42
N HIS A 507 -6.89 -17.45 30.73
CA HIS A 507 -6.77 -18.64 31.59
C HIS A 507 -5.55 -19.54 31.32
N THR A 508 -4.41 -18.93 30.96
CA THR A 508 -3.19 -19.68 30.66
C THR A 508 -2.25 -19.84 31.85
N GLY A 509 -2.55 -19.15 32.98
CA GLY A 509 -1.71 -19.08 34.17
C GLY A 509 -0.40 -18.29 34.00
N LYS A 510 -0.19 -17.70 32.81
CA LYS A 510 1.04 -16.99 32.44
C LYS A 510 0.95 -15.48 32.56
N TYR A 511 -0.25 -14.94 32.66
CA TYR A 511 -0.48 -13.50 32.77
C TYR A 511 -0.56 -13.03 34.21
N HIS A 512 -0.14 -11.79 34.47
CA HIS A 512 -0.16 -11.22 35.81
C HIS A 512 -1.58 -11.14 36.39
N PHE A 513 -2.55 -10.71 35.61
CA PHE A 513 -3.95 -10.62 36.05
C PHE A 513 -4.57 -11.99 36.38
N GLU A 514 -4.20 -13.08 35.70
CA GLU A 514 -4.63 -14.42 36.02
C GLU A 514 -4.10 -14.87 37.41
N LYS A 515 -2.84 -14.49 37.73
CA LYS A 515 -2.25 -14.75 39.05
C LYS A 515 -2.94 -13.95 40.16
N LEU A 516 -3.33 -12.69 39.83
CA LEU A 516 -4.09 -11.87 40.78
C LEU A 516 -5.49 -12.42 41.06
N GLU A 517 -6.19 -12.91 40.04
CA GLU A 517 -7.50 -13.56 40.21
C GLU A 517 -7.40 -14.87 40.98
N ALA A 518 -6.39 -15.69 40.70
CA ALA A 518 -6.13 -16.92 41.45
C ALA A 518 -5.80 -16.63 42.93
N ALA A 519 -5.00 -15.62 43.20
CA ALA A 519 -4.69 -15.18 44.58
C ALA A 519 -5.93 -14.64 45.31
N LYS A 520 -6.79 -13.89 44.64
CA LYS A 520 -8.06 -13.41 45.19
C LYS A 520 -8.98 -14.57 45.56
N LYS A 521 -9.15 -15.51 44.66
CA LYS A 521 -9.99 -16.69 44.85
C LYS A 521 -9.48 -17.57 46.01
N ALA A 522 -8.16 -17.77 46.09
CA ALA A 522 -7.55 -18.50 47.20
C ALA A 522 -7.75 -17.79 48.56
N ASN A 523 -7.71 -16.44 48.59
CA ASN A 523 -7.99 -15.67 49.81
C ASN A 523 -9.48 -15.72 50.20
N GLU A 524 -10.39 -15.70 49.26
CA GLU A 524 -11.83 -15.83 49.50
C GLU A 524 -12.17 -17.23 50.01
N GLU A 525 -11.56 -18.27 49.46
CA GLU A 525 -11.70 -19.66 49.92
C GLU A 525 -11.07 -19.90 51.31
N ALA A 526 -10.01 -19.17 51.67
CA ALA A 526 -9.40 -19.26 53.00
C ALA A 526 -10.18 -18.47 54.09
N GLN A 527 -11.08 -17.58 53.67
CA GLN A 527 -11.94 -16.80 54.57
C GLN A 527 -13.35 -17.38 54.73
N ALA A 528 -13.71 -18.34 53.87
CA ALA A 528 -14.97 -19.10 53.96
C ALA A 528 -14.79 -20.38 54.76
#